data_8bf85e8c895de966373822f38a00a72a
#
_entry.id   8bf85e8c895de966373822f38a00a72a
#
_cell.length_a   1.000
_cell.length_b   1.000
_cell.length_c   1.000
_cell.angle_alpha   90.00
_cell.angle_beta   90.00
_cell.angle_gamma   90.00
#
_symmetry.space_group_name_H-M   'P 1'
#
loop_
_entity.id
_entity.type
_entity.pdbx_description
1 polymer ?
#
loop_
_entity_poly.entity_id
_entity_poly.type
_entity_poly.pdbx_seq_one_letter_code
_entity_poly.pdbx_strand_id
1 'polypeptide(L)'
;MSEVAAAPFSVQPRLAGAAEEDAIAIMPMARGAAGDSASPEAIRRLSRALAGDRVSAKSQRKAIETLKAALASVRMGDYAGGANRALQVLKLDEHNGLAWHVLAICQEKAGRLSEALTAYDAALRLMPEDANIAHDLGRLAQRLGHLEIAEKLLLKFLAAEPGHVEGTNNLACVLRDEKRYDEAIDLLRNLIQIEPTEPTLWNTLGTVLSDRGQLAQSLTFYEEALRLDPAFAKARYNRANVRQPLGDADGALEDLELAIPGAETPYEKAMMTMAKALTLMGLGRLKEGFETYEVRLDPELTEAMHVAVDCPRWDPKTEDISGRRLLVVGEQGIADEMVFGTVLADVIEAVGPTGKVFIAVEGRLVDLYQRTFPSAVVGGHRAVRLEGRLTRFVPFMEEIAEAEGPNGGKADHWVPMASLMTIYRQDLSDFPDRDGYLVPDPVKVTRWKAELDALGPGLKVGLHWKSSVLTGVRARYFSNFERWAPVLTTPGCIMVNLQCGDVSEDLAAAEAAGAKIWNPPMNLKDDLDDLAALSNALDLVIGPGIAGTNMAASTGARTWLIHAPDDWHLLATDRYPFYPRVRTFATGGFDGWPRVIAQVRTALDTVVNSGF
;
A
#
# COMPACT_ATOMS: atom_id res chain seq x y z
N MET A 1 -21.84 9.39 0.99
CA MET A 1 -21.27 8.40 0.08
C MET A 1 -19.92 8.10 0.61
N SER A 2 -19.87 7.03 1.27
CA SER A 2 -18.67 6.56 1.85
C SER A 2 -17.74 6.17 0.73
N GLU A 3 -16.64 6.40 0.99
CA GLU A 3 -15.44 5.80 0.65
C GLU A 3 -15.48 4.37 0.74
N VAL A 4 -15.87 3.86 -0.33
CA VAL A 4 -15.39 2.59 -0.69
C VAL A 4 -14.22 2.87 -1.59
N ALA A 5 -13.14 3.28 -0.97
CA ALA A 5 -11.92 2.78 -1.50
C ALA A 5 -12.08 1.28 -1.40
N ALA A 6 -12.30 0.59 -2.46
CA ALA A 6 -11.56 -0.60 -2.59
C ALA A 6 -10.18 -0.15 -2.13
N ALA A 7 -9.70 -0.72 -1.03
CA ALA A 7 -8.28 -0.81 -0.90
C ALA A 7 -7.87 -1.21 -2.30
N PRO A 8 -7.11 -0.39 -3.02
CA PRO A 8 -6.65 -0.82 -4.30
C PRO A 8 -6.19 -2.23 -4.06
N PHE A 9 -6.35 -3.06 -5.02
CA PHE A 9 -5.38 -4.10 -5.19
C PHE A 9 -4.07 -3.37 -5.10
N SER A 10 -3.62 -3.14 -3.88
CA SER A 10 -2.39 -2.47 -3.70
C SER A 10 -1.35 -3.52 -4.00
N VAL A 11 -1.10 -3.66 -5.26
CA VAL A 11 0.23 -3.85 -5.76
C VAL A 11 1.01 -2.56 -5.41
N GLN A 12 0.63 -1.89 -4.34
CA GLN A 12 1.54 -0.95 -3.72
C GLN A 12 2.51 -1.82 -2.95
N PRO A 13 3.78 -1.82 -3.37
CA PRO A 13 4.84 -2.29 -2.51
C PRO A 13 4.73 -1.46 -1.24
N ARG A 14 4.15 -2.03 -0.20
CA ARG A 14 4.20 -1.43 1.11
C ARG A 14 5.61 -1.60 1.60
N LEU A 15 6.22 -0.49 1.92
CA LEU A 15 7.47 -0.41 2.63
C LEU A 15 7.49 -1.43 3.77
N ALA A 16 8.36 -2.41 3.64
CA ALA A 16 8.74 -3.24 4.76
C ALA A 16 9.49 -2.32 5.73
N GLY A 17 8.86 -1.96 6.84
CA GLY A 17 9.51 -1.18 7.88
C GLY A 17 8.73 0.00 8.45
N ALA A 18 7.60 0.40 7.87
CA ALA A 18 6.71 1.33 8.54
C ALA A 18 5.95 0.60 9.65
N ALA A 19 5.98 1.16 10.84
CA ALA A 19 5.27 0.67 12.00
C ALA A 19 3.78 0.41 11.69
N GLU A 20 3.21 -0.55 12.39
CA GLU A 20 1.90 -1.20 12.21
C GLU A 20 0.64 -0.30 12.15
N GLU A 21 0.73 1.00 11.93
CA GLU A 21 -0.40 1.90 12.19
C GLU A 21 -1.10 2.49 10.98
N ASP A 22 -0.65 2.35 9.75
CA ASP A 22 -1.30 3.09 8.68
C ASP A 22 -1.48 2.29 7.42
N ALA A 23 -2.65 1.78 7.22
CA ALA A 23 -3.00 1.53 5.86
C ALA A 23 -4.45 1.15 5.62
N ILE A 24 -5.28 2.10 5.73
CA ILE A 24 -6.53 2.06 4.96
C ILE A 24 -6.70 3.48 4.41
N ALA A 25 -6.31 3.65 3.16
CA ALA A 25 -6.70 4.81 2.43
C ALA A 25 -8.21 4.75 2.18
N ILE A 26 -8.94 5.33 3.07
CA ILE A 26 -10.36 5.55 2.92
C ILE A 26 -10.52 6.94 2.31
N MET A 27 -11.16 6.99 1.16
CA MET A 27 -11.42 8.25 0.50
C MET A 27 -12.60 9.00 1.10
N PRO A 28 -12.47 10.30 1.44
CA PRO A 28 -13.55 11.12 1.96
C PRO A 28 -14.64 11.37 0.93
N MET A 29 -15.85 11.26 1.39
CA MET A 29 -17.04 11.60 0.66
C MET A 29 -17.44 13.04 0.84
N ALA A 30 -17.60 13.69 -0.25
CA ALA A 30 -17.93 15.12 -0.30
C ALA A 30 -19.41 15.45 -0.57
N ARG A 31 -20.35 14.53 -0.36
CA ARG A 31 -21.77 14.86 -0.55
C ARG A 31 -22.64 14.23 0.55
N GLY A 32 -23.21 15.03 1.41
CA GLY A 32 -24.23 14.62 2.36
C GLY A 32 -24.35 15.49 3.60
N ALA A 33 -23.25 15.74 4.31
CA ALA A 33 -23.32 16.49 5.58
C ALA A 33 -23.70 17.98 5.45
N ALA A 34 -23.62 18.56 4.26
CA ALA A 34 -23.93 19.98 4.06
C ALA A 34 -25.38 20.27 3.65
N GLY A 35 -26.15 19.28 3.21
CA GLY A 35 -27.49 19.47 2.68
C GLY A 35 -28.53 19.86 3.74
N ASP A 36 -28.52 19.22 4.88
CA ASP A 36 -29.59 19.33 5.89
C ASP A 36 -29.38 20.35 7.01
N SER A 37 -28.15 20.83 7.19
CA SER A 37 -27.79 21.69 8.33
C SER A 37 -28.37 23.10 8.34
N ALA A 38 -29.13 23.53 7.31
CA ALA A 38 -29.88 24.79 7.29
C ALA A 38 -31.40 24.60 7.13
N SER A 39 -31.86 23.37 7.32
CA SER A 39 -33.31 23.16 7.39
C SER A 39 -33.91 23.99 8.55
N PRO A 40 -35.21 24.33 8.50
CA PRO A 40 -35.90 24.93 9.65
C PRO A 40 -35.75 24.11 10.94
N GLU A 41 -35.45 22.86 10.82
CA GLU A 41 -35.23 21.91 11.91
C GLU A 41 -33.83 22.05 12.54
N ALA A 42 -32.80 22.28 11.74
CA ALA A 42 -31.46 22.63 12.23
C ALA A 42 -31.46 23.94 13.00
N ILE A 43 -32.28 24.92 12.54
CA ILE A 43 -32.50 26.20 13.24
C ILE A 43 -33.24 25.99 14.57
N ARG A 44 -34.22 25.10 14.63
CA ARG A 44 -34.90 24.73 15.89
C ARG A 44 -34.00 23.96 16.87
N ARG A 45 -33.11 23.10 16.37
CA ARG A 45 -32.05 22.44 17.18
C ARG A 45 -31.12 23.49 17.76
N LEU A 46 -30.68 24.46 16.93
CA LEU A 46 -29.86 25.59 17.36
C LEU A 46 -30.52 26.38 18.52
N SER A 47 -31.81 26.68 18.40
CA SER A 47 -32.53 27.42 19.41
C SER A 47 -32.71 26.67 20.73
N ARG A 48 -32.83 25.32 20.69
CA ARG A 48 -32.90 24.48 21.89
C ARG A 48 -31.53 24.31 22.58
N ALA A 49 -30.45 24.14 21.80
CA ALA A 49 -29.11 24.00 22.33
C ALA A 49 -28.61 25.24 23.10
N LEU A 50 -29.13 26.43 22.72
CA LEU A 50 -28.76 27.71 23.32
C LEU A 50 -29.69 28.14 24.49
N ALA A 51 -30.67 27.30 24.88
CA ALA A 51 -31.58 27.61 25.97
C ALA A 51 -31.03 27.28 27.39
N GLY A 52 -29.76 26.97 27.52
CA GLY A 52 -29.09 26.72 28.82
C GLY A 52 -28.76 28.03 29.58
N ASP A 53 -28.95 28.00 30.90
CA ASP A 53 -29.09 29.12 31.86
C ASP A 53 -27.85 30.03 32.12
N ARG A 54 -26.82 30.02 31.28
CA ARG A 54 -25.53 30.70 31.62
C ARG A 54 -25.07 31.85 30.72
N VAL A 55 -25.78 32.14 29.64
CA VAL A 55 -25.34 33.17 28.65
C VAL A 55 -26.36 34.31 28.52
N SER A 56 -25.92 35.58 28.48
CA SER A 56 -26.84 36.72 28.31
C SER A 56 -27.60 36.64 26.97
N ALA A 57 -28.83 37.12 26.92
CA ALA A 57 -29.67 37.12 25.69
C ALA A 57 -28.96 37.76 24.48
N LYS A 58 -28.11 38.76 24.71
CA LYS A 58 -27.29 39.39 23.66
C LYS A 58 -26.19 38.47 23.14
N SER A 59 -25.53 37.77 24.03
CA SER A 59 -24.48 36.78 23.70
C SER A 59 -25.08 35.58 22.97
N GLN A 60 -26.28 35.11 23.39
CA GLN A 60 -26.99 34.03 22.73
C GLN A 60 -27.38 34.38 21.28
N ARG A 61 -27.93 35.60 21.03
CA ARG A 61 -28.21 36.04 19.67
C ARG A 61 -26.95 36.09 18.79
N LYS A 62 -25.84 36.61 19.35
CA LYS A 62 -24.57 36.67 18.63
C LYS A 62 -24.03 35.25 18.33
N ALA A 63 -24.15 34.32 19.27
CA ALA A 63 -23.74 32.95 19.08
C ALA A 63 -24.55 32.26 17.96
N ILE A 64 -25.88 32.45 17.93
CA ILE A 64 -26.77 31.94 16.88
C ILE A 64 -26.36 32.46 15.49
N GLU A 65 -26.17 33.80 15.37
CA GLU A 65 -25.77 34.41 14.10
C GLU A 65 -24.39 33.93 13.64
N THR A 66 -23.43 33.83 14.57
CA THR A 66 -22.08 33.35 14.27
C THR A 66 -22.11 31.89 13.84
N LEU A 67 -22.95 31.05 14.47
CA LEU A 67 -23.09 29.64 14.13
C LEU A 67 -23.77 29.43 12.77
N LYS A 68 -24.78 30.22 12.45
CA LYS A 68 -25.38 30.26 11.10
C LYS A 68 -24.32 30.61 10.04
N ALA A 69 -23.46 31.58 10.34
CA ALA A 69 -22.38 31.97 9.44
C ALA A 69 -21.32 30.87 9.33
N ALA A 70 -21.04 30.14 10.42
CA ALA A 70 -20.13 28.96 10.40
C ALA A 70 -20.67 27.86 9.47
N LEU A 71 -21.95 27.52 9.61
CA LEU A 71 -22.63 26.55 8.73
C LEU A 71 -22.65 26.99 7.26
N ALA A 72 -22.87 28.29 7.01
CA ALA A 72 -22.79 28.84 5.65
C ALA A 72 -21.37 28.70 5.07
N SER A 73 -20.32 28.93 5.88
CA SER A 73 -18.93 28.72 5.47
C SER A 73 -18.66 27.28 5.10
N VAL A 74 -19.10 26.31 5.90
CA VAL A 74 -18.95 24.86 5.61
C VAL A 74 -19.59 24.53 4.26
N ARG A 75 -20.81 25.06 3.97
CA ARG A 75 -21.47 24.85 2.68
C ARG A 75 -20.71 25.40 1.48
N MET A 76 -20.02 26.52 1.67
CA MET A 76 -19.21 27.15 0.64
C MET A 76 -17.80 26.55 0.52
N GLY A 77 -17.48 25.54 1.34
CA GLY A 77 -16.14 24.94 1.38
C GLY A 77 -15.10 25.79 2.13
N ASP A 78 -15.51 26.90 2.76
CA ASP A 78 -14.63 27.72 3.62
C ASP A 78 -14.51 27.09 5.01
N TYR A 79 -13.80 25.96 5.10
CA TYR A 79 -13.63 25.23 6.35
C TYR A 79 -12.80 25.99 7.38
N ALA A 80 -11.83 26.79 6.93
CA ALA A 80 -11.04 27.65 7.83
C ALA A 80 -11.91 28.75 8.47
N GLY A 81 -12.74 29.42 7.67
CA GLY A 81 -13.71 30.40 8.15
C GLY A 81 -14.76 29.75 9.06
N GLY A 82 -15.24 28.56 8.70
CA GLY A 82 -16.18 27.78 9.50
C GLY A 82 -15.61 27.43 10.87
N ALA A 83 -14.38 26.89 10.95
CA ALA A 83 -13.69 26.56 12.19
C ALA A 83 -13.50 27.80 13.09
N ASN A 84 -13.02 28.91 12.52
CA ASN A 84 -12.83 30.14 13.27
C ASN A 84 -14.13 30.67 13.89
N ARG A 85 -15.25 30.59 13.16
CA ARG A 85 -16.56 31.00 13.66
C ARG A 85 -17.09 30.04 14.73
N ALA A 86 -16.93 28.74 14.55
CA ALA A 86 -17.28 27.74 15.57
C ALA A 86 -16.50 27.97 16.87
N LEU A 87 -15.19 28.24 16.80
CA LEU A 87 -14.36 28.59 17.95
C LEU A 87 -14.81 29.91 18.62
N GLN A 88 -15.30 30.89 17.86
CA GLN A 88 -15.89 32.12 18.44
C GLN A 88 -17.16 31.81 19.25
N VAL A 89 -17.98 30.87 18.79
CA VAL A 89 -19.15 30.42 19.55
C VAL A 89 -18.72 29.70 20.82
N LEU A 90 -17.75 28.79 20.74
CA LEU A 90 -17.24 28.01 21.88
C LEU A 90 -16.56 28.90 22.94
N LYS A 91 -15.96 30.04 22.56
CA LYS A 91 -15.47 31.04 23.51
C LYS A 91 -16.60 31.73 24.32
N LEU A 92 -17.80 31.77 23.78
CA LEU A 92 -18.96 32.33 24.46
C LEU A 92 -19.73 31.29 25.26
N ASP A 93 -19.75 30.06 24.75
CA ASP A 93 -20.45 28.90 25.33
C ASP A 93 -19.70 27.62 24.94
N GLU A 94 -18.87 27.13 25.84
CA GLU A 94 -18.07 25.89 25.64
C GLU A 94 -18.95 24.62 25.60
N HIS A 95 -20.19 24.70 26.11
CA HIS A 95 -21.14 23.60 26.13
C HIS A 95 -22.05 23.58 24.86
N ASN A 96 -21.72 24.36 23.84
CA ASN A 96 -22.46 24.37 22.60
C ASN A 96 -22.09 23.17 21.71
N GLY A 97 -22.84 22.06 21.83
CA GLY A 97 -22.58 20.83 21.09
C GLY A 97 -22.60 21.00 19.57
N LEU A 98 -23.47 21.88 19.05
CA LEU A 98 -23.52 22.11 17.60
C LEU A 98 -22.30 22.90 17.10
N ALA A 99 -21.73 23.80 17.90
CA ALA A 99 -20.48 24.46 17.56
C ALA A 99 -19.29 23.49 17.54
N TRP A 100 -19.26 22.53 18.48
CA TRP A 100 -18.29 21.42 18.46
C TRP A 100 -18.46 20.56 17.22
N HIS A 101 -19.70 20.22 16.82
CA HIS A 101 -19.96 19.43 15.61
C HIS A 101 -19.47 20.15 14.35
N VAL A 102 -19.80 21.45 14.20
CA VAL A 102 -19.29 22.25 13.07
C VAL A 102 -17.76 22.33 13.07
N LEU A 103 -17.15 22.51 14.23
CA LEU A 103 -15.69 22.51 14.35
C LEU A 103 -15.09 21.16 13.92
N ALA A 104 -15.70 20.06 14.33
CA ALA A 104 -15.28 18.71 13.95
C ALA A 104 -15.29 18.51 12.43
N ILE A 105 -16.40 18.87 11.77
CA ILE A 105 -16.51 18.80 10.31
C ILE A 105 -15.39 19.63 9.64
N CYS A 106 -15.16 20.85 10.12
CA CYS A 106 -14.13 21.72 9.57
C CYS A 106 -12.71 21.16 9.76
N GLN A 107 -12.43 20.59 10.92
CA GLN A 107 -11.14 19.95 11.23
C GLN A 107 -10.91 18.72 10.35
N GLU A 108 -11.94 17.88 10.21
CA GLU A 108 -11.88 16.70 9.36
C GLU A 108 -11.59 17.05 7.89
N LYS A 109 -12.33 18.05 7.34
CA LYS A 109 -12.12 18.51 5.97
C LYS A 109 -10.77 19.21 5.76
N ALA A 110 -10.15 19.72 6.82
CA ALA A 110 -8.80 20.25 6.82
C ALA A 110 -7.71 19.19 7.05
N GLY A 111 -8.07 17.89 7.13
CA GLY A 111 -7.14 16.79 7.36
C GLY A 111 -6.64 16.66 8.82
N ARG A 112 -7.15 17.46 9.74
CA ARG A 112 -6.78 17.43 11.17
C ARG A 112 -7.65 16.41 11.92
N LEU A 113 -7.36 15.13 11.70
CA LEU A 113 -8.26 14.04 12.13
C LEU A 113 -8.32 13.85 13.64
N SER A 114 -7.20 14.06 14.37
CA SER A 114 -7.16 13.96 15.83
C SER A 114 -8.00 15.06 16.50
N GLU A 115 -7.91 16.28 15.98
CA GLU A 115 -8.70 17.41 16.46
C GLU A 115 -10.19 17.21 16.10
N ALA A 116 -10.48 16.68 14.92
CA ALA A 116 -11.84 16.34 14.51
C ALA A 116 -12.45 15.30 15.43
N LEU A 117 -11.73 14.22 15.75
CA LEU A 117 -12.16 13.20 16.69
C LEU A 117 -12.50 13.78 18.06
N THR A 118 -11.62 14.63 18.61
CA THR A 118 -11.85 15.31 19.88
C THR A 118 -13.10 16.20 19.85
N ALA A 119 -13.29 16.93 18.76
CA ALA A 119 -14.45 17.82 18.61
C ALA A 119 -15.77 17.04 18.41
N TYR A 120 -15.77 15.93 17.67
CA TYR A 120 -16.92 15.03 17.55
C TYR A 120 -17.29 14.38 18.87
N ASP A 121 -16.30 13.89 19.66
CA ASP A 121 -16.53 13.32 20.98
C ASP A 121 -17.17 14.36 21.93
N ALA A 122 -16.66 15.59 21.93
CA ALA A 122 -17.27 16.67 22.70
C ALA A 122 -18.71 16.97 22.25
N ALA A 123 -18.96 17.04 20.94
CA ALA A 123 -20.30 17.22 20.39
C ALA A 123 -21.25 16.09 20.81
N LEU A 124 -20.81 14.84 20.70
CA LEU A 124 -21.63 13.65 21.06
C LEU A 124 -21.95 13.61 22.55
N ARG A 125 -20.99 13.99 23.42
CA ARG A 125 -21.24 14.07 24.88
C ARG A 125 -22.27 15.15 25.23
N LEU A 126 -22.26 16.26 24.52
CA LEU A 126 -23.18 17.38 24.77
C LEU A 126 -24.54 17.16 24.10
N MET A 127 -24.59 16.40 23.01
CA MET A 127 -25.79 16.13 22.23
C MET A 127 -25.89 14.61 21.93
N PRO A 128 -26.04 13.76 22.95
CA PRO A 128 -25.97 12.31 22.79
C PRO A 128 -27.08 11.73 21.91
N GLU A 129 -28.21 12.45 21.77
CA GLU A 129 -29.35 12.01 20.95
C GLU A 129 -29.31 12.54 19.51
N ASP A 130 -28.26 13.30 19.13
CA ASP A 130 -28.13 13.76 17.74
C ASP A 130 -27.51 12.66 16.88
N ALA A 131 -28.35 12.05 16.06
CA ALA A 131 -27.96 10.93 15.21
C ALA A 131 -26.90 11.32 14.16
N ASN A 132 -26.91 12.57 13.66
CA ASN A 132 -25.95 13.01 12.65
C ASN A 132 -24.52 13.05 13.21
N ILE A 133 -24.35 13.43 14.49
CA ILE A 133 -23.03 13.37 15.14
C ILE A 133 -22.53 11.91 15.22
N ALA A 134 -23.43 10.98 15.56
CA ALA A 134 -23.08 9.57 15.59
C ALA A 134 -22.70 9.04 14.19
N HIS A 135 -23.42 9.46 13.15
CA HIS A 135 -23.10 9.13 11.76
C HIS A 135 -21.70 9.63 11.35
N ASP A 136 -21.45 10.95 11.53
CA ASP A 136 -20.19 11.56 11.14
C ASP A 136 -19.00 11.01 11.92
N LEU A 137 -19.16 10.82 13.24
CA LEU A 137 -18.13 10.21 14.08
C LEU A 137 -17.91 8.73 13.72
N GLY A 138 -18.98 7.98 13.43
CA GLY A 138 -18.89 6.59 12.98
C GLY A 138 -18.10 6.44 11.70
N ARG A 139 -18.34 7.32 10.74
CA ARG A 139 -17.60 7.40 9.49
C ARG A 139 -16.12 7.76 9.72
N LEU A 140 -15.82 8.72 10.59
CA LEU A 140 -14.46 9.07 10.95
C LEU A 140 -13.75 7.92 11.70
N ALA A 141 -14.44 7.26 12.62
CA ALA A 141 -13.91 6.11 13.36
C ALA A 141 -13.55 4.95 12.43
N GLN A 142 -14.40 4.63 11.44
CA GLN A 142 -14.07 3.66 10.39
C GLN A 142 -12.77 4.06 9.68
N ARG A 143 -12.67 5.31 9.23
CA ARG A 143 -11.50 5.84 8.54
C ARG A 143 -10.21 5.74 9.35
N LEU A 144 -10.30 5.80 10.65
CA LEU A 144 -9.17 5.66 11.58
C LEU A 144 -8.94 4.19 12.01
N GLY A 145 -9.70 3.23 11.47
CA GLY A 145 -9.56 1.82 11.78
C GLY A 145 -10.22 1.39 13.11
N HIS A 146 -10.97 2.27 13.76
CA HIS A 146 -11.71 1.96 14.99
C HIS A 146 -13.07 1.32 14.69
N LEU A 147 -13.04 0.12 14.09
CA LEU A 147 -14.21 -0.52 13.47
C LEU A 147 -15.34 -0.81 14.45
N GLU A 148 -15.04 -1.35 15.64
CA GLU A 148 -16.06 -1.60 16.67
C GLU A 148 -16.81 -0.32 17.14
N ILE A 149 -16.09 0.79 17.21
CA ILE A 149 -16.66 2.10 17.57
C ILE A 149 -17.53 2.59 16.41
N ALA A 150 -17.04 2.46 15.19
CA ALA A 150 -17.77 2.84 13.98
C ALA A 150 -19.08 2.06 13.86
N GLU A 151 -19.06 0.73 14.05
CA GLU A 151 -20.26 -0.11 14.02
C GLU A 151 -21.30 0.37 15.03
N LYS A 152 -20.90 0.54 16.31
CA LYS A 152 -21.80 1.01 17.38
C LYS A 152 -22.45 2.36 17.06
N LEU A 153 -21.68 3.30 16.53
CA LEU A 153 -22.16 4.64 16.20
C LEU A 153 -23.11 4.63 15.00
N LEU A 154 -22.78 3.86 13.94
CA LEU A 154 -23.64 3.71 12.77
C LEU A 154 -24.93 2.95 13.09
N LEU A 155 -24.89 1.93 13.94
CA LEU A 155 -26.10 1.26 14.44
C LEU A 155 -26.97 2.22 15.26
N LYS A 156 -26.38 3.08 16.12
CA LYS A 156 -27.11 4.12 16.83
C LYS A 156 -27.78 5.11 15.87
N PHE A 157 -27.07 5.54 14.82
CA PHE A 157 -27.64 6.39 13.77
C PHE A 157 -28.82 5.71 13.07
N LEU A 158 -28.66 4.47 12.62
CA LEU A 158 -29.71 3.73 11.91
C LEU A 158 -30.90 3.35 12.78
N ALA A 159 -30.74 3.28 14.11
CA ALA A 159 -31.87 3.14 15.02
C ALA A 159 -32.75 4.39 15.05
N ALA A 160 -32.18 5.59 14.84
CA ALA A 160 -32.91 6.84 14.75
C ALA A 160 -33.43 7.12 13.32
N GLU A 161 -32.70 6.71 12.31
CA GLU A 161 -32.99 6.93 10.88
C GLU A 161 -32.99 5.57 10.11
N PRO A 162 -34.00 4.72 10.35
CA PRO A 162 -34.08 3.41 9.70
C PRO A 162 -34.16 3.53 8.18
N GLY A 163 -33.33 2.73 7.48
CA GLY A 163 -33.29 2.73 6.01
C GLY A 163 -32.55 3.88 5.38
N HIS A 164 -31.82 4.69 6.17
CA HIS A 164 -30.96 5.73 5.60
C HIS A 164 -29.87 5.12 4.72
N VAL A 165 -29.91 5.41 3.42
CA VAL A 165 -29.08 4.74 2.38
C VAL A 165 -27.59 4.87 2.70
N GLU A 166 -27.12 6.10 2.93
CA GLU A 166 -25.71 6.36 3.22
C GLU A 166 -25.25 5.70 4.52
N GLY A 167 -26.04 5.81 5.60
CA GLY A 167 -25.72 5.19 6.88
C GLY A 167 -25.62 3.66 6.79
N THR A 168 -26.55 3.04 6.07
CA THR A 168 -26.56 1.59 5.84
C THR A 168 -25.37 1.15 4.99
N ASN A 169 -25.04 1.91 3.95
CA ASN A 169 -23.87 1.68 3.12
C ASN A 169 -22.57 1.81 3.94
N ASN A 170 -22.47 2.81 4.82
CA ASN A 170 -21.31 2.98 5.69
C ASN A 170 -21.17 1.81 6.68
N LEU A 171 -22.27 1.31 7.24
CA LEU A 171 -22.25 0.10 8.07
C LEU A 171 -21.79 -1.12 7.28
N ALA A 172 -22.25 -1.29 6.04
CA ALA A 172 -21.76 -2.38 5.18
C ALA A 172 -20.25 -2.28 4.91
N CYS A 173 -19.71 -1.07 4.77
CA CYS A 173 -18.27 -0.85 4.65
C CYS A 173 -17.51 -1.25 5.93
N VAL A 174 -18.04 -0.93 7.12
CA VAL A 174 -17.45 -1.36 8.40
C VAL A 174 -17.43 -2.89 8.50
N LEU A 175 -18.55 -3.54 8.22
CA LEU A 175 -18.67 -5.01 8.24
C LEU A 175 -17.69 -5.67 7.26
N ARG A 176 -17.48 -5.08 6.08
CA ARG A 176 -16.47 -5.51 5.11
C ARG A 176 -15.06 -5.42 5.71
N ASP A 177 -14.73 -4.29 6.33
CA ASP A 177 -13.41 -4.06 6.92
C ASP A 177 -13.15 -5.01 8.10
N GLU A 178 -14.20 -5.42 8.83
CA GLU A 178 -14.18 -6.49 9.84
C GLU A 178 -14.16 -7.90 9.25
N LYS A 179 -14.19 -8.04 7.90
CA LYS A 179 -14.28 -9.32 7.17
C LYS A 179 -15.58 -10.10 7.41
N ARG A 180 -16.61 -9.44 7.90
CA ARG A 180 -17.98 -9.98 8.08
C ARG A 180 -18.76 -9.84 6.77
N TYR A 181 -18.21 -10.46 5.71
CA TYR A 181 -18.70 -10.28 4.34
C TYR A 181 -20.14 -10.70 4.12
N ASP A 182 -20.58 -11.81 4.74
CA ASP A 182 -21.96 -12.30 4.57
C ASP A 182 -22.97 -11.29 5.14
N GLU A 183 -22.71 -10.70 6.28
CA GLU A 183 -23.57 -9.69 6.89
C GLU A 183 -23.62 -8.41 6.04
N ALA A 184 -22.46 -7.97 5.51
CA ALA A 184 -22.40 -6.83 4.59
C ALA A 184 -23.19 -7.08 3.29
N ILE A 185 -23.09 -8.29 2.71
CA ILE A 185 -23.83 -8.69 1.52
C ILE A 185 -25.34 -8.69 1.77
N ASP A 186 -25.79 -9.28 2.87
CA ASP A 186 -27.23 -9.35 3.21
C ASP A 186 -27.81 -7.95 3.45
N LEU A 187 -27.05 -7.10 4.16
CA LEU A 187 -27.44 -5.71 4.41
C LEU A 187 -27.60 -4.92 3.10
N LEU A 188 -26.62 -5.02 2.20
CA LEU A 188 -26.64 -4.33 0.91
C LEU A 188 -27.73 -4.87 -0.01
N ARG A 189 -27.95 -6.19 -0.07
CA ARG A 189 -29.01 -6.80 -0.87
C ARG A 189 -30.39 -6.33 -0.45
N ASN A 190 -30.65 -6.26 0.85
CA ASN A 190 -31.90 -5.74 1.36
C ASN A 190 -32.11 -4.26 0.98
N LEU A 191 -31.06 -3.45 1.06
CA LEU A 191 -31.15 -2.04 0.70
C LEU A 191 -31.31 -1.83 -0.81
N ILE A 192 -30.63 -2.61 -1.66
CA ILE A 192 -30.78 -2.58 -3.12
C ILE A 192 -32.21 -2.93 -3.55
N GLN A 193 -32.93 -3.81 -2.83
CA GLN A 193 -34.34 -4.10 -3.14
C GLN A 193 -35.24 -2.88 -2.93
N ILE A 194 -34.87 -1.98 -2.03
CA ILE A 194 -35.60 -0.73 -1.73
C ILE A 194 -35.16 0.40 -2.67
N GLU A 195 -33.86 0.52 -2.89
CA GLU A 195 -33.24 1.60 -3.68
C GLU A 195 -32.39 1.03 -4.84
N PRO A 196 -33.03 0.37 -5.83
CA PRO A 196 -32.30 -0.34 -6.90
C PRO A 196 -31.57 0.59 -7.89
N THR A 197 -31.87 1.87 -7.87
CA THR A 197 -31.30 2.87 -8.78
C THR A 197 -30.12 3.63 -8.19
N GLU A 198 -29.71 3.32 -6.96
CA GLU A 198 -28.56 3.97 -6.31
C GLU A 198 -27.24 3.28 -6.70
N PRO A 199 -26.40 3.86 -7.57
CA PRO A 199 -25.21 3.19 -8.09
C PRO A 199 -24.16 2.87 -7.02
N THR A 200 -24.14 3.65 -5.93
CA THR A 200 -23.19 3.46 -4.82
C THR A 200 -23.37 2.09 -4.16
N LEU A 201 -24.62 1.65 -4.01
CA LEU A 201 -24.91 0.35 -3.36
C LEU A 201 -24.38 -0.83 -4.18
N TRP A 202 -24.57 -0.77 -5.50
CA TRP A 202 -24.05 -1.76 -6.43
C TRP A 202 -22.53 -1.79 -6.42
N ASN A 203 -21.89 -0.61 -6.43
CA ASN A 203 -20.43 -0.50 -6.31
C ASN A 203 -19.94 -1.08 -4.98
N THR A 204 -20.59 -0.78 -3.86
CA THR A 204 -20.19 -1.29 -2.55
C THR A 204 -20.34 -2.81 -2.46
N LEU A 205 -21.44 -3.36 -2.99
CA LEU A 205 -21.63 -4.81 -3.03
C LEU A 205 -20.56 -5.50 -3.90
N GLY A 206 -20.23 -4.91 -5.06
CA GLY A 206 -19.10 -5.35 -5.88
C GLY A 206 -17.79 -5.38 -5.11
N THR A 207 -17.52 -4.35 -4.29
CA THR A 207 -16.30 -4.27 -3.49
C THR A 207 -16.25 -5.33 -2.39
N VAL A 208 -17.37 -5.55 -1.67
CA VAL A 208 -17.48 -6.62 -0.67
C VAL A 208 -17.20 -7.99 -1.28
N LEU A 209 -17.75 -8.27 -2.46
CA LEU A 209 -17.50 -9.52 -3.18
C LEU A 209 -16.06 -9.65 -3.66
N SER A 210 -15.47 -8.57 -4.14
CA SER A 210 -14.05 -8.53 -4.53
C SER A 210 -13.16 -8.83 -3.33
N ASP A 211 -13.41 -8.21 -2.17
CA ASP A 211 -12.62 -8.43 -0.95
C ASP A 211 -12.79 -9.83 -0.38
N ARG A 212 -13.95 -10.45 -0.59
CA ARG A 212 -14.21 -11.86 -0.30
C ARG A 212 -13.48 -12.83 -1.24
N GLY A 213 -12.92 -12.33 -2.37
CA GLY A 213 -12.24 -13.12 -3.40
C GLY A 213 -13.13 -13.55 -4.56
N GLN A 214 -14.38 -13.12 -4.62
CA GLN A 214 -15.34 -13.44 -5.68
C GLN A 214 -15.23 -12.47 -6.86
N LEU A 215 -14.03 -12.37 -7.46
CA LEU A 215 -13.68 -11.35 -8.45
C LEU A 215 -14.61 -11.36 -9.67
N ALA A 216 -14.83 -12.52 -10.29
CA ALA A 216 -15.70 -12.63 -11.48
C ALA A 216 -17.14 -12.20 -11.18
N GLN A 217 -17.64 -12.50 -9.98
CA GLN A 217 -18.97 -12.10 -9.58
C GLN A 217 -19.06 -10.60 -9.32
N SER A 218 -18.02 -9.99 -8.75
CA SER A 218 -18.01 -8.55 -8.45
C SER A 218 -18.12 -7.68 -9.71
N LEU A 219 -17.65 -8.15 -10.87
CA LEU A 219 -17.77 -7.42 -12.14
C LEU A 219 -19.22 -7.08 -12.48
N THR A 220 -20.15 -8.02 -12.32
CA THR A 220 -21.58 -7.79 -12.62
C THR A 220 -22.15 -6.62 -11.82
N PHE A 221 -21.70 -6.43 -10.58
CA PHE A 221 -22.17 -5.36 -9.70
C PHE A 221 -21.55 -4.01 -10.07
N TYR A 222 -20.29 -3.98 -10.46
CA TYR A 222 -19.68 -2.76 -11.00
C TYR A 222 -20.28 -2.36 -12.35
N GLU A 223 -20.59 -3.34 -13.22
CA GLU A 223 -21.28 -3.10 -14.49
C GLU A 223 -22.66 -2.48 -14.27
N GLU A 224 -23.42 -2.95 -13.28
CA GLU A 224 -24.72 -2.38 -12.94
C GLU A 224 -24.57 -0.96 -12.35
N ALA A 225 -23.58 -0.72 -11.48
CA ALA A 225 -23.29 0.63 -10.99
C ALA A 225 -22.99 1.59 -12.14
N LEU A 226 -22.20 1.14 -13.13
CA LEU A 226 -21.85 1.96 -14.31
C LEU A 226 -22.97 2.07 -15.34
N ARG A 227 -23.91 1.11 -15.38
CA ARG A 227 -25.14 1.23 -16.18
C ARG A 227 -26.04 2.33 -15.62
N LEU A 228 -26.12 2.44 -14.29
CA LEU A 228 -26.91 3.46 -13.58
C LEU A 228 -26.26 4.84 -13.64
N ASP A 229 -24.95 4.90 -13.45
CA ASP A 229 -24.14 6.12 -13.57
C ASP A 229 -22.87 5.85 -14.39
N PRO A 230 -22.91 6.10 -15.72
CA PRO A 230 -21.74 5.93 -16.59
C PRO A 230 -20.55 6.84 -16.26
N ALA A 231 -20.72 7.89 -15.46
CA ALA A 231 -19.67 8.80 -15.04
C ALA A 231 -19.07 8.44 -13.68
N PHE A 232 -19.51 7.35 -13.04
CA PHE A 232 -19.08 6.97 -11.71
C PHE A 232 -17.62 6.49 -11.69
N ALA A 233 -16.69 7.41 -11.49
CA ALA A 233 -15.24 7.17 -11.55
C ALA A 233 -14.76 6.07 -10.60
N LYS A 234 -15.32 6.02 -9.37
CA LYS A 234 -14.96 4.98 -8.38
C LYS A 234 -15.34 3.57 -8.84
N ALA A 235 -16.53 3.42 -9.44
CA ALA A 235 -16.94 2.12 -9.96
C ALA A 235 -16.06 1.65 -11.12
N ARG A 236 -15.62 2.56 -12.01
CA ARG A 236 -14.63 2.25 -13.05
C ARG A 236 -13.31 1.83 -12.45
N TYR A 237 -12.78 2.59 -11.52
CA TYR A 237 -11.54 2.25 -10.82
C TYR A 237 -11.61 0.88 -10.14
N ASN A 238 -12.71 0.59 -9.43
CA ASN A 238 -12.92 -0.69 -8.77
C ASN A 238 -13.03 -1.84 -9.77
N ARG A 239 -13.72 -1.62 -10.90
CA ARG A 239 -13.82 -2.61 -11.98
C ARG A 239 -12.47 -2.88 -12.63
N ALA A 240 -11.66 -1.86 -12.86
CA ALA A 240 -10.30 -2.00 -13.38
C ALA A 240 -9.43 -2.88 -12.48
N ASN A 241 -9.49 -2.65 -11.17
CA ASN A 241 -8.75 -3.45 -10.18
C ASN A 241 -9.19 -4.92 -10.11
N VAL A 242 -10.35 -5.25 -10.64
CA VAL A 242 -10.84 -6.64 -10.74
C VAL A 242 -10.55 -7.24 -12.12
N ARG A 243 -10.64 -6.46 -13.19
CA ARG A 243 -10.34 -6.90 -14.56
C ARG A 243 -8.89 -7.36 -14.71
N GLN A 244 -7.94 -6.61 -14.15
CA GLN A 244 -6.52 -6.91 -14.27
C GLN A 244 -6.17 -8.33 -13.78
N PRO A 245 -6.47 -8.75 -12.53
CA PRO A 245 -6.19 -10.11 -12.07
C PRO A 245 -7.03 -11.19 -12.76
N LEU A 246 -8.11 -10.82 -13.45
CA LEU A 246 -8.88 -11.73 -14.30
C LEU A 246 -8.32 -11.84 -15.74
N GLY A 247 -7.22 -11.13 -16.05
CA GLY A 247 -6.53 -11.18 -17.33
C GLY A 247 -7.03 -10.16 -18.37
N ASP A 248 -7.95 -9.27 -18.02
CA ASP A 248 -8.43 -8.18 -18.87
C ASP A 248 -7.71 -6.87 -18.56
N ALA A 249 -6.39 -6.84 -18.78
CA ALA A 249 -5.57 -5.67 -18.51
C ALA A 249 -5.87 -4.50 -19.46
N ASP A 250 -6.23 -4.75 -20.71
CA ASP A 250 -6.64 -3.70 -21.66
C ASP A 250 -7.94 -3.03 -21.23
N GLY A 251 -8.95 -3.81 -20.82
CA GLY A 251 -10.19 -3.26 -20.30
C GLY A 251 -10.01 -2.55 -18.95
N ALA A 252 -9.04 -2.98 -18.14
CA ALA A 252 -8.67 -2.27 -16.92
C ALA A 252 -8.05 -0.91 -17.24
N LEU A 253 -7.16 -0.83 -18.24
CA LEU A 253 -6.54 0.42 -18.68
C LEU A 253 -7.60 1.41 -19.21
N GLU A 254 -8.54 0.94 -20.04
CA GLU A 254 -9.65 1.77 -20.53
C GLU A 254 -10.49 2.35 -19.38
N ASP A 255 -10.84 1.53 -18.40
CA ASP A 255 -11.58 1.97 -17.22
C ASP A 255 -10.82 3.04 -16.42
N LEU A 256 -9.49 2.87 -16.23
CA LEU A 256 -8.65 3.83 -15.52
C LEU A 256 -8.53 5.16 -16.28
N GLU A 257 -8.38 5.12 -17.61
CA GLU A 257 -8.34 6.33 -18.44
C GLU A 257 -9.62 7.14 -18.38
N LEU A 258 -10.76 6.45 -18.28
CA LEU A 258 -12.07 7.09 -18.12
C LEU A 258 -12.36 7.52 -16.67
N ALA A 259 -11.74 6.87 -15.67
CA ALA A 259 -11.93 7.19 -14.25
C ALA A 259 -11.15 8.44 -13.83
N ILE A 260 -9.89 8.58 -14.25
CA ILE A 260 -8.98 9.65 -13.80
C ILE A 260 -9.56 11.06 -13.97
N PRO A 261 -10.20 11.43 -15.09
CA PRO A 261 -10.82 12.76 -15.24
C PRO A 261 -12.00 13.02 -14.29
N GLY A 262 -12.64 11.95 -13.81
CA GLY A 262 -13.78 12.01 -12.89
C GLY A 262 -13.39 11.89 -11.41
N ALA A 263 -12.11 11.90 -11.08
CA ALA A 263 -11.63 11.86 -9.70
C ALA A 263 -12.10 13.12 -8.94
N GLU A 264 -12.70 12.93 -7.76
CA GLU A 264 -13.26 14.01 -6.94
C GLU A 264 -12.19 14.76 -6.12
N THR A 265 -11.07 14.09 -5.83
CA THR A 265 -9.97 14.64 -5.04
C THR A 265 -8.63 14.42 -5.72
N PRO A 266 -7.60 15.26 -5.42
CA PRO A 266 -6.24 15.03 -5.88
C PRO A 266 -5.70 13.64 -5.48
N TYR A 267 -6.01 13.20 -4.27
CA TYR A 267 -5.66 11.87 -3.77
C TYR A 267 -6.24 10.75 -4.65
N GLU A 268 -7.55 10.80 -4.98
CA GLU A 268 -8.19 9.84 -5.87
C GLU A 268 -7.51 9.80 -7.24
N LYS A 269 -7.24 10.98 -7.79
CA LYS A 269 -6.55 11.11 -9.07
C LYS A 269 -5.17 10.44 -9.03
N ALA A 270 -4.39 10.69 -7.97
CA ALA A 270 -3.08 10.08 -7.80
C ALA A 270 -3.17 8.54 -7.66
N MET A 271 -4.13 8.04 -6.88
CA MET A 271 -4.39 6.60 -6.72
C MET A 271 -4.78 5.91 -8.03
N MET A 272 -5.71 6.50 -8.79
CA MET A 272 -6.13 5.99 -10.10
C MET A 272 -4.96 6.02 -11.10
N THR A 273 -4.14 7.07 -11.07
CA THR A 273 -2.96 7.21 -11.92
C THR A 273 -1.90 6.17 -11.54
N MET A 274 -1.73 5.87 -10.26
CA MET A 274 -0.84 4.78 -9.81
C MET A 274 -1.29 3.42 -10.35
N ALA A 275 -2.58 3.11 -10.26
CA ALA A 275 -3.12 1.87 -10.82
C ALA A 275 -2.90 1.81 -12.36
N LYS A 276 -3.09 2.94 -13.07
CA LYS A 276 -2.78 3.05 -14.49
C LYS A 276 -1.31 2.74 -14.78
N ALA A 277 -0.38 3.25 -13.99
CA ALA A 277 1.05 3.00 -14.17
C ALA A 277 1.38 1.50 -14.08
N LEU A 278 0.87 0.82 -13.06
CA LEU A 278 1.07 -0.62 -12.87
C LEU A 278 0.44 -1.45 -14.00
N THR A 279 -0.76 -1.06 -14.45
CA THR A 279 -1.43 -1.71 -15.57
C THR A 279 -0.64 -1.55 -16.87
N LEU A 280 -0.11 -0.35 -17.15
CA LEU A 280 0.74 -0.09 -18.32
C LEU A 280 2.01 -0.95 -18.31
N MET A 281 2.68 -1.05 -17.15
CA MET A 281 3.87 -1.92 -17.00
C MET A 281 3.49 -3.38 -17.20
N GLY A 282 2.37 -3.84 -16.63
CA GLY A 282 1.84 -5.19 -16.86
C GLY A 282 1.48 -5.49 -18.30
N LEU A 283 1.15 -4.48 -19.10
CA LEU A 283 0.92 -4.57 -20.55
C LEU A 283 2.20 -4.43 -21.40
N GLY A 284 3.38 -4.27 -20.77
CA GLY A 284 4.65 -4.08 -21.48
C GLY A 284 4.83 -2.68 -22.09
N ARG A 285 3.97 -1.72 -21.78
CA ARG A 285 4.09 -0.30 -22.19
C ARG A 285 5.05 0.41 -21.23
N LEU A 286 6.33 -0.01 -21.23
CA LEU A 286 7.29 0.30 -20.18
C LEU A 286 7.59 1.79 -20.05
N LYS A 287 7.88 2.45 -21.16
CA LYS A 287 8.17 3.89 -21.17
C LYS A 287 7.03 4.68 -20.53
N GLU A 288 5.81 4.47 -21.03
CA GLU A 288 4.62 5.16 -20.51
C GLU A 288 4.30 4.76 -19.07
N GLY A 289 4.48 3.47 -18.75
CA GLY A 289 4.27 2.92 -17.42
C GLY A 289 5.21 3.57 -16.38
N PHE A 290 6.52 3.58 -16.63
CA PHE A 290 7.49 4.20 -15.72
C PHE A 290 7.35 5.72 -15.65
N GLU A 291 7.04 6.41 -16.76
CA GLU A 291 6.73 7.84 -16.74
C GLU A 291 5.48 8.14 -15.90
N THR A 292 4.43 7.33 -16.02
CA THR A 292 3.21 7.46 -15.22
C THR A 292 3.45 7.11 -13.74
N TYR A 293 4.36 6.16 -13.47
CA TYR A 293 4.73 5.72 -12.12
C TYR A 293 5.40 6.83 -11.27
N GLU A 294 5.85 7.92 -11.89
CA GLU A 294 6.34 9.10 -11.18
C GLU A 294 5.27 9.71 -10.24
N VAL A 295 3.99 9.41 -10.45
CA VAL A 295 2.89 9.80 -9.54
C VAL A 295 3.07 9.26 -8.11
N ARG A 296 3.88 8.20 -7.88
CA ARG A 296 4.21 7.70 -6.54
C ARG A 296 4.87 8.75 -5.63
N LEU A 297 5.41 9.80 -6.24
CA LEU A 297 6.04 10.94 -5.55
C LEU A 297 5.06 12.10 -5.33
N ASP A 298 3.81 11.96 -5.76
CA ASP A 298 2.80 12.99 -5.55
C ASP A 298 2.52 13.13 -4.04
N PRO A 299 2.68 14.34 -3.47
CA PRO A 299 2.49 14.57 -2.03
C PRO A 299 1.06 14.29 -1.52
N GLU A 300 0.10 14.14 -2.41
CA GLU A 300 -1.26 13.71 -2.05
C GLU A 300 -1.31 12.24 -1.62
N LEU A 301 -0.37 11.40 -2.07
CA LEU A 301 -0.28 10.01 -1.62
C LEU A 301 0.36 9.93 -0.23
N THR A 302 -0.27 9.20 0.68
CA THR A 302 0.21 9.05 2.07
C THR A 302 1.60 8.42 2.17
N GLU A 303 1.96 7.57 1.19
CA GLU A 303 3.24 6.88 1.09
C GLU A 303 4.24 7.60 0.17
N ALA A 304 3.89 8.79 -0.35
CA ALA A 304 4.81 9.56 -1.16
C ALA A 304 6.09 9.89 -0.36
N MET A 305 7.21 9.54 -0.95
CA MET A 305 8.51 9.75 -0.33
C MET A 305 8.94 11.21 -0.45
N HIS A 306 9.29 11.80 0.66
CA HIS A 306 10.06 13.05 0.71
C HIS A 306 11.51 12.75 1.08
N VAL A 307 12.46 13.41 0.42
CA VAL A 307 13.89 13.26 0.72
C VAL A 307 14.42 14.57 1.25
N ALA A 308 14.99 14.54 2.46
CA ALA A 308 15.57 15.71 3.13
C ALA A 308 17.05 15.86 2.72
N VAL A 309 17.31 16.54 1.60
CA VAL A 309 18.64 16.83 1.08
C VAL A 309 18.69 18.24 0.49
N ASP A 310 19.86 18.88 0.56
CA ASP A 310 20.10 20.27 0.12
C ASP A 310 20.57 20.38 -1.34
N CYS A 311 20.22 19.42 -2.20
CA CYS A 311 20.54 19.50 -3.62
C CYS A 311 19.26 19.30 -4.46
N PRO A 312 19.22 19.87 -5.69
CA PRO A 312 18.07 19.70 -6.57
C PRO A 312 17.89 18.26 -7.02
N ARG A 313 16.64 17.89 -7.30
CA ARG A 313 16.36 16.62 -7.98
C ARG A 313 16.88 16.71 -9.43
N TRP A 314 17.58 15.67 -9.87
CA TRP A 314 18.05 15.56 -11.25
C TRP A 314 16.88 15.47 -12.23
N ASP A 315 16.94 16.30 -13.29
CA ASP A 315 16.05 16.22 -14.44
C ASP A 315 16.82 15.70 -15.67
N PRO A 316 16.63 14.44 -16.06
CA PRO A 316 17.35 13.85 -17.18
C PRO A 316 17.04 14.48 -18.54
N LYS A 317 15.99 15.29 -18.66
CA LYS A 317 15.62 15.99 -19.90
C LYS A 317 16.45 17.25 -20.15
N THR A 318 16.99 17.83 -19.09
CA THR A 318 17.64 19.14 -19.14
C THR A 318 19.08 19.12 -18.64
N GLU A 319 19.52 18.06 -17.96
CA GLU A 319 20.81 18.02 -17.26
C GLU A 319 21.59 16.74 -17.55
N ASP A 320 22.86 16.90 -17.95
CA ASP A 320 23.82 15.81 -18.09
C ASP A 320 24.43 15.46 -16.72
N ILE A 321 24.52 14.16 -16.39
CA ILE A 321 25.13 13.66 -15.14
C ILE A 321 26.60 13.27 -15.29
N SER A 322 27.17 13.33 -16.50
CA SER A 322 28.57 12.98 -16.74
C SER A 322 29.49 13.85 -15.88
N GLY A 323 30.36 13.23 -15.12
CA GLY A 323 31.27 13.89 -14.18
C GLY A 323 30.63 14.54 -12.95
N ARG A 324 29.33 14.36 -12.73
CA ARG A 324 28.59 14.93 -11.58
C ARG A 324 28.67 14.04 -10.34
N ARG A 325 28.28 14.62 -9.23
CA ARG A 325 28.12 13.93 -7.94
C ARG A 325 26.62 13.66 -7.76
N LEU A 326 26.19 12.43 -8.00
CA LEU A 326 24.79 12.05 -7.98
C LEU A 326 24.46 11.21 -6.75
N LEU A 327 23.43 11.60 -5.99
CA LEU A 327 22.86 10.81 -4.92
C LEU A 327 21.63 10.05 -5.43
N VAL A 328 21.69 8.73 -5.45
CA VAL A 328 20.55 7.85 -5.72
C VAL A 328 19.96 7.39 -4.40
N VAL A 329 18.67 7.63 -4.19
CA VAL A 329 17.98 7.28 -2.94
C VAL A 329 17.04 6.12 -3.19
N GLY A 330 17.25 5.02 -2.45
CA GLY A 330 16.34 3.88 -2.40
C GLY A 330 14.97 4.31 -1.91
N GLU A 331 13.93 3.62 -2.34
CA GLU A 331 12.56 3.99 -2.04
C GLU A 331 11.66 2.77 -1.89
N GLN A 332 10.47 3.00 -1.29
CA GLN A 332 9.49 1.95 -0.99
C GLN A 332 10.06 0.90 -0.02
N GLY A 333 10.18 -0.38 -0.39
CA GLY A 333 10.65 -1.46 0.48
C GLY A 333 11.92 -2.12 0.01
N ILE A 334 12.45 -3.02 0.82
CA ILE A 334 13.70 -3.77 0.54
C ILE A 334 13.62 -4.50 -0.82
N ALA A 335 12.45 -5.09 -1.15
CA ALA A 335 12.27 -5.77 -2.44
C ALA A 335 12.39 -4.80 -3.59
N ASP A 336 11.81 -3.62 -3.46
CA ASP A 336 11.79 -2.59 -4.50
C ASP A 336 13.19 -2.00 -4.71
N GLU A 337 13.95 -1.78 -3.63
CA GLU A 337 15.33 -1.33 -3.73
C GLU A 337 16.19 -2.32 -4.53
N MET A 338 15.94 -3.64 -4.39
CA MET A 338 16.65 -4.66 -5.17
C MET A 338 16.17 -4.70 -6.63
N VAL A 339 14.86 -4.56 -6.88
CA VAL A 339 14.30 -4.54 -8.23
C VAL A 339 14.79 -3.31 -8.99
N PHE A 340 14.64 -2.12 -8.42
CA PHE A 340 15.05 -0.88 -9.06
C PHE A 340 16.57 -0.67 -9.04
N GLY A 341 17.29 -1.29 -8.10
CA GLY A 341 18.76 -1.27 -8.06
C GLY A 341 19.44 -1.92 -9.28
N THR A 342 18.69 -2.67 -10.08
CA THR A 342 19.21 -3.26 -11.34
C THR A 342 19.73 -2.24 -12.34
N VAL A 343 19.40 -0.94 -12.22
CA VAL A 343 19.89 0.15 -13.08
C VAL A 343 21.15 0.85 -12.57
N LEU A 344 21.62 0.53 -11.35
CA LEU A 344 22.71 1.28 -10.72
C LEU A 344 24.02 1.18 -11.49
N ALA A 345 24.29 0.06 -12.17
CA ALA A 345 25.46 -0.09 -13.02
C ALA A 345 25.42 0.88 -14.20
N ASP A 346 24.25 1.05 -14.84
CA ASP A 346 24.04 1.98 -15.95
C ASP A 346 24.28 3.44 -15.51
N VAL A 347 23.80 3.78 -14.31
CA VAL A 347 24.00 5.12 -13.71
C VAL A 347 25.48 5.39 -13.41
N ILE A 348 26.19 4.41 -12.83
CA ILE A 348 27.62 4.54 -12.52
C ILE A 348 28.42 4.73 -13.80
N GLU A 349 28.08 3.99 -14.86
CA GLU A 349 28.69 4.15 -16.18
C GLU A 349 28.42 5.53 -16.78
N ALA A 350 27.17 6.03 -16.70
CA ALA A 350 26.79 7.33 -17.23
C ALA A 350 27.46 8.49 -16.47
N VAL A 351 27.59 8.40 -15.16
CA VAL A 351 28.32 9.38 -14.34
C VAL A 351 29.82 9.38 -14.69
N GLY A 352 30.36 8.22 -15.01
CA GLY A 352 31.73 8.05 -15.45
C GLY A 352 32.79 8.25 -14.34
N PRO A 353 34.09 8.09 -14.70
CA PRO A 353 35.18 8.05 -13.71
C PRO A 353 35.52 9.41 -13.09
N THR A 354 35.07 10.51 -13.66
CA THR A 354 35.31 11.88 -13.15
C THR A 354 34.21 12.34 -12.18
N GLY A 355 33.08 11.65 -12.17
CA GLY A 355 31.99 11.90 -11.23
C GLY A 355 32.00 10.96 -10.04
N LYS A 356 30.97 11.03 -9.21
CA LYS A 356 30.78 10.16 -8.05
C LYS A 356 29.32 9.81 -7.84
N VAL A 357 29.03 8.53 -7.60
CA VAL A 357 27.69 8.06 -7.25
C VAL A 357 27.65 7.76 -5.76
N PHE A 358 26.67 8.32 -5.08
CA PHE A 358 26.29 7.99 -3.71
C PHE A 358 24.98 7.18 -3.77
N ILE A 359 24.91 6.07 -3.06
CA ILE A 359 23.73 5.19 -3.06
C ILE A 359 23.22 5.10 -1.64
N ALA A 360 22.03 5.60 -1.40
CA ALA A 360 21.34 5.51 -0.12
C ALA A 360 20.32 4.36 -0.19
N VAL A 361 20.55 3.30 0.56
CA VAL A 361 19.67 2.12 0.64
C VAL A 361 19.22 1.87 2.08
N GLU A 362 18.33 0.92 2.28
CA GLU A 362 17.98 0.44 3.61
C GLU A 362 19.24 -0.08 4.34
N GLY A 363 19.39 0.26 5.64
CA GLY A 363 20.67 0.09 6.34
C GLY A 363 21.24 -1.33 6.31
N ARG A 364 20.38 -2.36 6.32
CA ARG A 364 20.79 -3.77 6.27
C ARG A 364 21.30 -4.23 4.89
N LEU A 365 21.10 -3.43 3.84
CA LEU A 365 21.59 -3.68 2.48
C LEU A 365 22.95 -3.04 2.19
N VAL A 366 23.45 -2.18 3.06
CA VAL A 366 24.65 -1.35 2.80
C VAL A 366 25.86 -2.20 2.42
N ASP A 367 26.20 -3.21 3.21
CA ASP A 367 27.38 -4.05 2.95
C ASP A 367 27.29 -4.81 1.63
N LEU A 368 26.10 -5.33 1.30
CA LEU A 368 25.82 -6.03 0.06
C LEU A 368 25.97 -5.12 -1.16
N TYR A 369 25.40 -3.90 -1.08
CA TYR A 369 25.50 -2.91 -2.16
C TYR A 369 26.90 -2.32 -2.28
N GLN A 370 27.60 -2.04 -1.17
CA GLN A 370 28.97 -1.52 -1.22
C GLN A 370 29.94 -2.54 -1.85
N ARG A 371 29.75 -3.82 -1.57
CA ARG A 371 30.52 -4.89 -2.20
C ARG A 371 30.22 -5.01 -3.68
N THR A 372 28.96 -4.81 -4.06
CA THR A 372 28.51 -4.87 -5.46
C THR A 372 29.01 -3.67 -6.28
N PHE A 373 29.01 -2.48 -5.70
CA PHE A 373 29.37 -1.23 -6.37
C PHE A 373 30.56 -0.55 -5.70
N PRO A 374 31.78 -1.10 -5.83
CA PRO A 374 32.95 -0.62 -5.09
C PRO A 374 33.41 0.80 -5.52
N SER A 375 33.02 1.28 -6.70
CA SER A 375 33.30 2.63 -7.19
C SER A 375 32.32 3.68 -6.63
N ALA A 376 31.16 3.26 -6.13
CA ALA A 376 30.20 4.12 -5.46
C ALA A 376 30.47 4.21 -3.96
N VAL A 377 29.84 5.18 -3.32
CA VAL A 377 29.77 5.26 -1.85
C VAL A 377 28.37 4.88 -1.42
N VAL A 378 28.25 3.79 -0.66
CA VAL A 378 26.96 3.30 -0.21
C VAL A 378 26.74 3.59 1.27
N GLY A 379 25.55 4.07 1.63
CA GLY A 379 25.19 4.29 3.03
C GLY A 379 23.70 4.09 3.27
N GLY A 380 23.35 4.04 4.55
CA GLY A 380 21.96 3.81 4.95
C GLY A 380 21.13 5.08 4.95
N HIS A 381 19.90 5.01 4.42
CA HIS A 381 18.89 6.03 4.68
C HIS A 381 18.09 5.69 5.96
N ARG A 382 17.44 6.70 6.52
CA ARG A 382 16.49 6.56 7.64
C ARG A 382 15.15 7.13 7.23
N ALA A 383 14.10 6.33 7.33
CA ALA A 383 12.74 6.75 7.06
C ALA A 383 12.02 7.11 8.38
N VAL A 384 11.43 8.30 8.43
CA VAL A 384 10.67 8.80 9.60
C VAL A 384 9.39 9.46 9.08
N ARG A 385 8.27 9.27 9.78
CA ARG A 385 7.06 10.06 9.49
C ARG A 385 7.13 11.40 10.20
N LEU A 386 7.19 12.47 9.43
CA LEU A 386 7.12 13.85 9.91
C LEU A 386 5.82 14.47 9.39
N GLU A 387 4.96 14.91 10.31
CA GLU A 387 3.67 15.54 9.98
C GLU A 387 2.82 14.68 9.00
N GLY A 388 2.85 13.35 9.20
CA GLY A 388 2.13 12.38 8.36
C GLY A 388 2.83 12.01 7.04
N ARG A 389 3.96 12.63 6.69
CA ARG A 389 4.71 12.36 5.46
C ARG A 389 5.92 11.48 5.72
N LEU A 390 6.13 10.49 4.85
CA LEU A 390 7.30 9.64 4.89
C LEU A 390 8.53 10.42 4.40
N THR A 391 9.42 10.78 5.33
CA THR A 391 10.63 11.55 5.04
C THR A 391 11.87 10.66 5.18
N ARG A 392 12.72 10.65 4.17
CA ARG A 392 14.01 9.95 4.20
C ARG A 392 15.15 10.92 4.43
N PHE A 393 15.96 10.61 5.42
CA PHE A 393 17.22 11.26 5.73
C PHE A 393 18.37 10.40 5.25
N VAL A 394 19.49 11.02 4.87
CA VAL A 394 20.69 10.37 4.34
C VAL A 394 21.90 10.73 5.20
N PRO A 395 22.01 10.22 6.45
CA PRO A 395 23.00 10.68 7.44
C PRO A 395 24.43 10.49 6.99
N PHE A 396 24.75 9.43 6.25
CA PHE A 396 26.10 9.15 5.81
C PHE A 396 26.70 10.26 4.92
N MET A 397 25.88 11.06 4.25
CA MET A 397 26.36 12.22 3.49
C MET A 397 26.93 13.32 4.41
N GLU A 398 26.34 13.51 5.58
CA GLU A 398 26.85 14.41 6.62
C GLU A 398 28.15 13.88 7.22
N GLU A 399 28.21 12.57 7.51
CA GLU A 399 29.41 11.88 8.02
C GLU A 399 30.60 12.01 7.07
N ILE A 400 30.37 11.89 5.75
CA ILE A 400 31.40 12.12 4.74
C ILE A 400 31.84 13.60 4.71
N ALA A 401 30.88 14.53 4.84
CA ALA A 401 31.20 15.96 4.88
C ALA A 401 32.01 16.34 6.11
N GLU A 402 31.79 15.70 7.24
CA GLU A 402 32.60 15.86 8.45
C GLU A 402 34.02 15.28 8.28
N ALA A 403 34.16 14.15 7.62
CA ALA A 403 35.43 13.45 7.43
C ALA A 403 36.32 14.06 6.31
N GLU A 404 35.72 14.40 5.17
CA GLU A 404 36.42 14.84 3.94
C GLU A 404 36.30 16.36 3.69
N GLY A 405 35.64 17.10 4.60
CA GLY A 405 35.27 18.50 4.45
C GLY A 405 33.93 18.69 3.74
N PRO A 406 33.41 19.93 3.71
CA PRO A 406 32.03 20.22 3.30
C PRO A 406 31.70 19.81 1.85
N ASN A 407 32.70 19.63 1.00
CA ASN A 407 32.50 19.16 -0.37
C ASN A 407 32.54 17.63 -0.48
N GLY A 408 33.07 16.91 0.49
CA GLY A 408 33.18 15.45 0.48
C GLY A 408 31.84 14.75 0.46
N GLY A 409 30.89 15.18 1.28
CA GLY A 409 29.53 14.64 1.36
C GLY A 409 28.47 15.37 0.53
N LYS A 410 28.85 16.34 -0.33
CA LYS A 410 27.90 17.12 -1.11
C LYS A 410 27.63 16.46 -2.45
N ALA A 411 26.35 16.26 -2.78
CA ALA A 411 25.88 15.85 -4.12
C ALA A 411 25.46 17.10 -4.92
N ASP A 412 25.64 17.05 -6.24
CA ASP A 412 25.15 18.10 -7.14
C ASP A 412 23.65 17.93 -7.35
N HIS A 413 23.20 16.66 -7.45
CA HIS A 413 21.81 16.28 -7.68
C HIS A 413 21.47 15.02 -6.90
N TRP A 414 20.17 14.82 -6.66
CA TRP A 414 19.65 13.55 -6.18
C TRP A 414 18.55 13.01 -7.09
N VAL A 415 18.30 11.70 -7.02
CA VAL A 415 17.25 11.04 -7.80
C VAL A 415 16.67 9.86 -7.01
N PRO A 416 15.33 9.64 -7.02
CA PRO A 416 14.74 8.41 -6.54
C PRO A 416 15.16 7.24 -7.43
N MET A 417 15.48 6.10 -6.82
CA MET A 417 16.01 4.94 -7.55
C MET A 417 15.07 4.45 -8.66
N ALA A 418 13.75 4.34 -8.39
CA ALA A 418 12.79 3.88 -9.40
C ALA A 418 12.60 4.88 -10.56
N SER A 419 12.90 6.18 -10.37
CA SER A 419 12.82 7.16 -11.45
C SER A 419 13.84 6.92 -12.54
N LEU A 420 14.93 6.22 -12.25
CA LEU A 420 15.94 5.82 -13.21
C LEU A 420 15.41 4.83 -14.25
N MET A 421 14.34 4.09 -13.94
CA MET A 421 13.65 3.21 -14.89
C MET A 421 13.13 3.97 -16.12
N THR A 422 12.71 5.22 -15.94
CA THR A 422 12.24 6.07 -17.05
C THR A 422 13.33 6.35 -18.09
N ILE A 423 14.59 6.12 -17.74
CA ILE A 423 15.76 6.41 -18.59
C ILE A 423 16.35 5.11 -19.13
N TYR A 424 16.58 4.14 -18.25
CA TYR A 424 17.39 2.96 -18.53
C TYR A 424 16.58 1.70 -18.84
N ARG A 425 15.23 1.71 -18.73
CA ARG A 425 14.36 0.54 -18.95
C ARG A 425 13.08 0.92 -19.68
N GLN A 426 13.25 1.55 -20.86
CA GLN A 426 12.11 1.98 -21.68
C GLN A 426 11.54 0.86 -22.54
N ASP A 427 12.34 -0.18 -22.79
CA ASP A 427 11.96 -1.37 -23.57
C ASP A 427 12.47 -2.64 -22.89
N LEU A 428 11.91 -3.80 -23.23
CA LEU A 428 12.35 -5.09 -22.69
C LEU A 428 13.81 -5.42 -23.08
N SER A 429 14.27 -4.94 -24.21
CA SER A 429 15.67 -5.09 -24.66
C SER A 429 16.68 -4.36 -23.79
N ASP A 430 16.25 -3.41 -22.98
CA ASP A 430 17.11 -2.66 -22.06
C ASP A 430 17.43 -3.43 -20.77
N PHE A 431 16.76 -4.58 -20.54
CA PHE A 431 17.03 -5.42 -19.39
C PHE A 431 18.19 -6.38 -19.68
N PRO A 432 19.30 -6.31 -18.91
CA PRO A 432 20.46 -7.15 -19.17
C PRO A 432 20.17 -8.63 -18.87
N ASP A 433 20.61 -9.52 -19.76
CA ASP A 433 20.53 -10.97 -19.53
C ASP A 433 21.68 -11.42 -18.63
N ARG A 434 21.42 -11.45 -17.30
CA ARG A 434 22.40 -11.83 -16.26
C ARG A 434 21.73 -12.67 -15.19
N ASP A 435 22.53 -13.50 -14.47
CA ASP A 435 22.01 -14.38 -13.41
C ASP A 435 21.51 -13.58 -12.21
N GLY A 436 22.22 -12.55 -11.83
CA GLY A 436 21.92 -11.61 -10.76
C GLY A 436 22.83 -10.39 -10.88
N TYR A 437 22.74 -9.46 -9.95
CA TYR A 437 23.62 -8.29 -9.95
C TYR A 437 24.27 -8.00 -8.60
N LEU A 438 23.64 -8.40 -7.49
CA LEU A 438 24.20 -8.24 -6.15
C LEU A 438 25.23 -9.35 -5.85
N VAL A 439 26.35 -8.97 -5.25
CA VAL A 439 27.47 -9.87 -4.93
C VAL A 439 27.43 -10.25 -3.46
N PRO A 440 27.01 -11.49 -3.11
CA PRO A 440 27.04 -11.97 -1.73
C PRO A 440 28.46 -12.12 -1.22
N ASP A 441 28.67 -12.13 0.09
CA ASP A 441 29.97 -12.33 0.72
C ASP A 441 30.47 -13.77 0.47
N PRO A 442 31.58 -13.98 -0.27
CA PRO A 442 32.05 -15.30 -0.61
C PRO A 442 32.49 -16.13 0.60
N VAL A 443 32.95 -15.48 1.68
CA VAL A 443 33.33 -16.16 2.93
C VAL A 443 32.09 -16.72 3.61
N LYS A 444 31.03 -15.91 3.70
CA LYS A 444 29.73 -16.33 4.24
C LYS A 444 29.11 -17.45 3.38
N VAL A 445 29.16 -17.33 2.05
CA VAL A 445 28.68 -18.39 1.13
C VAL A 445 29.40 -19.72 1.40
N THR A 446 30.73 -19.68 1.55
CA THR A 446 31.51 -20.87 1.83
C THR A 446 31.14 -21.50 3.17
N ARG A 447 30.96 -20.70 4.20
CA ARG A 447 30.48 -21.13 5.52
C ARG A 447 29.13 -21.83 5.43
N TRP A 448 28.15 -21.16 4.78
CA TRP A 448 26.81 -21.73 4.65
C TRP A 448 26.76 -23.01 3.82
N LYS A 449 27.60 -23.13 2.77
CA LYS A 449 27.76 -24.40 2.03
C LYS A 449 28.20 -25.52 2.95
N ALA A 450 29.20 -25.29 3.79
CA ALA A 450 29.68 -26.29 4.72
C ALA A 450 28.60 -26.70 5.75
N GLU A 451 27.82 -25.76 6.26
CA GLU A 451 26.71 -26.05 7.17
C GLU A 451 25.57 -26.83 6.48
N LEU A 452 25.24 -26.48 5.25
CA LEU A 452 24.23 -27.18 4.45
C LEU A 452 24.70 -28.61 4.08
N ASP A 453 25.96 -28.80 3.74
CA ASP A 453 26.52 -30.11 3.44
C ASP A 453 26.48 -31.04 4.66
N ALA A 454 26.66 -30.50 5.87
CA ALA A 454 26.55 -31.24 7.12
C ALA A 454 25.13 -31.78 7.41
N LEU A 455 24.10 -31.27 6.76
CA LEU A 455 22.73 -31.78 6.85
C LEU A 455 22.56 -33.15 6.16
N GLY A 456 23.55 -33.60 5.38
CA GLY A 456 23.53 -34.84 4.66
C GLY A 456 23.14 -34.75 3.18
N PRO A 457 23.00 -35.89 2.51
CA PRO A 457 22.71 -35.92 1.08
C PRO A 457 21.28 -35.44 0.78
N GLY A 458 21.09 -34.81 -0.37
CA GLY A 458 19.82 -34.31 -0.86
C GLY A 458 19.89 -32.82 -1.24
N LEU A 459 18.93 -32.41 -2.08
CA LEU A 459 18.78 -31.05 -2.59
C LEU A 459 18.43 -30.10 -1.46
N LYS A 460 19.21 -29.04 -1.27
CA LYS A 460 18.97 -28.01 -0.24
C LYS A 460 18.05 -26.94 -0.82
N VAL A 461 16.78 -26.95 -0.39
CA VAL A 461 15.72 -26.07 -0.91
C VAL A 461 15.31 -25.06 0.13
N GLY A 462 15.63 -23.79 -0.11
CA GLY A 462 15.19 -22.67 0.71
C GLY A 462 13.75 -22.28 0.39
N LEU A 463 12.97 -22.00 1.42
CA LEU A 463 11.54 -21.72 1.28
C LEU A 463 11.16 -20.40 1.91
N HIS A 464 10.43 -19.58 1.13
CA HIS A 464 9.58 -18.49 1.59
C HIS A 464 8.12 -18.83 1.26
N TRP A 465 7.16 -18.51 2.14
CA TRP A 465 5.76 -18.87 1.90
C TRP A 465 4.75 -17.77 2.20
N LYS A 466 5.14 -16.74 2.96
CA LYS A 466 4.25 -15.63 3.30
C LYS A 466 4.99 -14.30 3.41
N SER A 467 4.28 -13.20 3.30
CA SER A 467 4.79 -11.88 3.69
C SER A 467 4.81 -11.75 5.21
N SER A 468 5.72 -10.95 5.75
CA SER A 468 5.70 -10.54 7.16
C SER A 468 4.46 -9.69 7.50
N VAL A 469 3.82 -9.09 6.50
CA VAL A 469 2.58 -8.32 6.64
C VAL A 469 1.48 -8.98 5.82
N LEU A 470 0.49 -9.58 6.48
CA LEU A 470 -0.66 -10.28 5.89
C LEU A 470 -1.98 -9.55 6.19
N THR A 471 -2.08 -8.27 5.85
CA THR A 471 -3.29 -7.48 6.10
C THR A 471 -4.15 -7.33 4.85
N GLY A 472 -5.48 -7.31 5.04
CA GLY A 472 -6.47 -6.99 4.01
C GLY A 472 -6.30 -7.81 2.72
N VAL A 473 -6.34 -7.11 1.60
CA VAL A 473 -6.23 -7.66 0.24
C VAL A 473 -4.91 -8.41 0.00
N ARG A 474 -3.85 -8.06 0.72
CA ARG A 474 -2.53 -8.68 0.55
C ARG A 474 -2.51 -10.16 0.91
N ALA A 475 -3.34 -10.60 1.86
CA ALA A 475 -3.40 -12.01 2.26
C ALA A 475 -3.77 -12.96 1.11
N ARG A 476 -4.50 -12.49 0.09
CA ARG A 476 -4.92 -13.29 -1.07
C ARG A 476 -3.76 -13.68 -2.00
N TYR A 477 -2.63 -12.96 -1.93
CA TYR A 477 -1.44 -13.26 -2.73
C TYR A 477 -0.56 -14.34 -2.12
N PHE A 478 -0.99 -14.92 -0.99
CA PHE A 478 -0.24 -15.96 -0.29
C PHE A 478 -1.12 -17.17 -0.02
N SER A 479 -0.48 -18.34 0.01
CA SER A 479 -1.15 -19.61 0.34
C SER A 479 -1.15 -19.84 1.85
N ASN A 480 -2.17 -20.50 2.36
CA ASN A 480 -2.07 -21.15 3.66
C ASN A 480 -0.92 -22.15 3.65
N PHE A 481 -0.19 -22.23 4.76
CA PHE A 481 1.03 -23.03 4.85
C PHE A 481 0.77 -24.55 4.65
N GLU A 482 -0.35 -25.05 5.13
CA GLU A 482 -0.72 -26.48 5.00
C GLU A 482 -0.77 -26.94 3.53
N ARG A 483 -1.07 -26.03 2.59
CA ARG A 483 -1.07 -26.34 1.16
C ARG A 483 0.32 -26.66 0.61
N TRP A 484 1.39 -26.26 1.32
CA TRP A 484 2.77 -26.55 0.93
C TRP A 484 3.22 -27.98 1.23
N ALA A 485 2.43 -28.76 1.98
CA ALA A 485 2.78 -30.15 2.34
C ALA A 485 3.29 -31.01 1.17
N PRO A 486 2.73 -30.96 -0.07
CA PRO A 486 3.28 -31.71 -1.19
C PRO A 486 4.72 -31.33 -1.56
N VAL A 487 5.08 -30.05 -1.45
CA VAL A 487 6.45 -29.55 -1.71
C VAL A 487 7.36 -29.93 -0.55
N LEU A 488 6.90 -29.70 0.68
CA LEU A 488 7.68 -29.96 1.91
C LEU A 488 8.09 -31.41 2.08
N THR A 489 7.26 -32.36 1.59
CA THR A 489 7.49 -33.81 1.69
C THR A 489 8.14 -34.40 0.44
N THR A 490 8.81 -33.58 -0.41
CA THR A 490 9.49 -34.09 -1.60
C THR A 490 10.68 -34.97 -1.22
N PRO A 491 10.71 -36.27 -1.60
CA PRO A 491 11.84 -37.14 -1.33
C PRO A 491 13.12 -36.62 -1.98
N GLY A 492 14.26 -36.79 -1.31
CA GLY A 492 15.55 -36.32 -1.82
C GLY A 492 15.80 -34.80 -1.62
N CYS A 493 14.88 -34.07 -1.00
CA CYS A 493 15.06 -32.68 -0.63
C CYS A 493 15.27 -32.49 0.87
N ILE A 494 16.08 -31.51 1.24
CA ILE A 494 16.21 -30.97 2.58
C ILE A 494 15.67 -29.54 2.55
N MET A 495 14.56 -29.33 3.24
CA MET A 495 13.89 -28.02 3.28
C MET A 495 14.58 -27.12 4.30
N VAL A 496 14.83 -25.87 3.90
CA VAL A 496 15.50 -24.85 4.70
C VAL A 496 14.56 -23.67 4.87
N ASN A 497 14.33 -23.27 6.11
CA ASN A 497 13.54 -22.08 6.41
C ASN A 497 14.29 -20.80 6.02
N LEU A 498 13.68 -19.98 5.18
CA LEU A 498 14.12 -18.61 4.89
C LEU A 498 13.07 -17.57 5.31
N GLN A 499 11.94 -18.02 5.85
CA GLN A 499 10.84 -17.17 6.28
C GLN A 499 11.19 -16.45 7.59
N CYS A 500 11.21 -15.12 7.56
CA CYS A 500 11.40 -14.29 8.76
C CYS A 500 10.11 -14.17 9.59
N GLY A 501 10.26 -13.81 10.85
CA GLY A 501 9.17 -13.65 11.82
C GLY A 501 8.90 -14.92 12.61
N ASP A 502 7.77 -14.95 13.32
CA ASP A 502 7.36 -16.15 14.05
C ASP A 502 6.76 -17.18 13.07
N VAL A 503 7.41 -18.30 12.98
CA VAL A 503 7.05 -19.45 12.12
C VAL A 503 6.77 -20.71 12.93
N SER A 504 6.62 -20.60 14.25
CA SER A 504 6.47 -21.74 15.17
C SER A 504 5.27 -22.62 14.80
N GLU A 505 4.13 -22.02 14.50
CA GLU A 505 2.92 -22.74 14.06
C GLU A 505 3.12 -23.42 12.70
N ASP A 506 3.75 -22.72 11.75
CA ASP A 506 4.04 -23.25 10.41
C ASP A 506 5.00 -24.47 10.49
N LEU A 507 6.05 -24.37 11.30
CA LEU A 507 7.00 -25.48 11.49
C LEU A 507 6.34 -26.68 12.19
N ALA A 508 5.49 -26.46 13.18
CA ALA A 508 4.72 -27.51 13.83
C ALA A 508 3.73 -28.19 12.84
N ALA A 509 3.09 -27.41 11.96
CA ALA A 509 2.24 -27.96 10.90
C ALA A 509 3.03 -28.78 9.88
N ALA A 510 4.24 -28.34 9.52
CA ALA A 510 5.14 -29.11 8.65
C ALA A 510 5.52 -30.47 9.28
N GLU A 511 5.89 -30.48 10.55
CA GLU A 511 6.24 -31.71 11.28
C GLU A 511 5.04 -32.66 11.37
N ALA A 512 3.84 -32.14 11.65
CA ALA A 512 2.60 -32.91 11.66
C ALA A 512 2.29 -33.53 10.28
N ALA A 513 2.68 -32.87 9.18
CA ALA A 513 2.58 -33.36 7.81
C ALA A 513 3.71 -34.35 7.42
N GLY A 514 4.65 -34.66 8.35
CA GLY A 514 5.78 -35.54 8.12
C GLY A 514 6.96 -34.87 7.41
N ALA A 515 6.98 -33.55 7.31
CA ALA A 515 8.08 -32.78 6.73
C ALA A 515 9.01 -32.25 7.83
N LYS A 516 10.31 -32.23 7.53
CA LYS A 516 11.32 -31.66 8.42
C LYS A 516 11.96 -30.45 7.72
N ILE A 517 11.82 -29.28 8.33
CA ILE A 517 12.41 -28.04 7.84
C ILE A 517 13.58 -27.68 8.76
N TRP A 518 14.77 -27.52 8.18
CA TRP A 518 15.94 -27.04 8.93
C TRP A 518 15.82 -25.51 9.10
N ASN A 519 15.97 -25.04 10.33
CA ASN A 519 15.94 -23.62 10.66
C ASN A 519 17.37 -23.12 10.86
N PRO A 520 17.89 -22.20 10.01
CA PRO A 520 19.26 -21.73 10.13
C PRO A 520 19.45 -20.92 11.41
N PRO A 521 20.61 -21.04 12.09
CA PRO A 521 20.89 -20.32 13.33
C PRO A 521 21.29 -18.85 13.06
N MET A 522 20.37 -18.07 12.49
CA MET A 522 20.56 -16.65 12.16
C MET A 522 19.27 -15.86 12.32
N ASN A 523 19.38 -14.55 12.37
CA ASN A 523 18.22 -13.65 12.32
C ASN A 523 17.85 -13.35 10.86
N LEU A 524 16.89 -14.09 10.32
CA LEU A 524 16.43 -13.97 8.94
C LEU A 524 15.80 -12.60 8.60
N LYS A 525 15.45 -11.78 9.61
CA LYS A 525 14.89 -10.45 9.41
C LYS A 525 15.99 -9.39 9.30
N ASP A 526 17.01 -9.49 10.12
CA ASP A 526 17.98 -8.40 10.28
C ASP A 526 19.32 -8.67 9.58
N ASP A 527 19.73 -9.96 9.47
CA ASP A 527 20.99 -10.35 8.85
C ASP A 527 20.86 -10.56 7.34
N LEU A 528 20.51 -9.51 6.59
CA LEU A 528 20.22 -9.62 5.16
C LEU A 528 21.46 -9.99 4.32
N ASP A 529 22.65 -9.60 4.72
CA ASP A 529 23.89 -9.98 4.04
C ASP A 529 24.19 -11.49 4.21
N ASP A 530 23.88 -12.04 5.38
CA ASP A 530 23.92 -13.49 5.61
C ASP A 530 22.80 -14.24 4.88
N LEU A 531 21.59 -13.66 4.78
CA LEU A 531 20.50 -14.23 3.99
C LEU A 531 20.86 -14.31 2.49
N ALA A 532 21.51 -13.27 1.96
CA ALA A 532 22.05 -13.25 0.60
C ALA A 532 23.06 -14.39 0.37
N ALA A 533 23.98 -14.57 1.31
CA ALA A 533 24.98 -15.63 1.26
C ALA A 533 24.37 -17.03 1.40
N LEU A 534 23.44 -17.22 2.34
CA LEU A 534 22.71 -18.49 2.51
C LEU A 534 21.92 -18.85 1.25
N SER A 535 21.18 -17.87 0.69
CA SER A 535 20.42 -18.07 -0.56
C SER A 535 21.30 -18.55 -1.71
N ASN A 536 22.52 -18.04 -1.80
CA ASN A 536 23.51 -18.42 -2.82
C ASN A 536 24.19 -19.76 -2.53
N ALA A 537 24.20 -20.20 -1.28
CA ALA A 537 24.73 -21.49 -0.87
C ALA A 537 23.72 -22.63 -1.10
N LEU A 538 22.43 -22.34 -1.20
CA LEU A 538 21.36 -23.29 -1.46
C LEU A 538 21.35 -23.75 -2.92
N ASP A 539 20.87 -24.96 -3.17
CA ASP A 539 20.67 -25.47 -4.52
C ASP A 539 19.48 -24.83 -5.24
N LEU A 540 18.48 -24.42 -4.48
CA LEU A 540 17.26 -23.80 -5.00
C LEU A 540 16.57 -22.97 -3.92
N VAL A 541 16.03 -21.82 -4.28
CA VAL A 541 15.11 -21.03 -3.44
C VAL A 541 13.73 -20.98 -4.10
N ILE A 542 12.68 -21.23 -3.34
CA ILE A 542 11.29 -21.20 -3.81
C ILE A 542 10.48 -20.24 -2.93
N GLY A 543 9.71 -19.36 -3.54
CA GLY A 543 8.81 -18.49 -2.78
C GLY A 543 8.00 -17.52 -3.63
N PRO A 544 7.03 -16.83 -3.01
CA PRO A 544 6.33 -15.72 -3.64
C PRO A 544 7.24 -14.49 -3.81
N GLY A 545 6.79 -13.50 -4.58
CA GLY A 545 7.51 -12.25 -4.85
C GLY A 545 7.67 -11.34 -3.63
N ILE A 546 8.44 -11.76 -2.63
CA ILE A 546 8.75 -11.00 -1.41
C ILE A 546 10.23 -10.66 -1.33
N ALA A 547 10.63 -9.84 -0.35
CA ALA A 547 12.01 -9.38 -0.19
C ALA A 547 13.05 -10.53 -0.19
N GLY A 548 12.79 -11.62 0.54
CA GLY A 548 13.73 -12.75 0.60
C GLY A 548 13.88 -13.50 -0.72
N THR A 549 12.79 -13.71 -1.48
CA THR A 549 12.85 -14.34 -2.81
C THR A 549 13.55 -13.41 -3.81
N ASN A 550 13.27 -12.08 -3.76
CA ASN A 550 13.99 -11.09 -4.56
C ASN A 550 15.48 -11.01 -4.19
N MET A 551 15.83 -11.19 -2.91
CA MET A 551 17.23 -11.28 -2.46
C MET A 551 17.94 -12.46 -3.13
N ALA A 552 17.35 -13.64 -3.10
CA ALA A 552 17.91 -14.82 -3.77
C ALA A 552 18.09 -14.58 -5.28
N ALA A 553 17.08 -14.04 -5.94
CA ALA A 553 17.11 -13.75 -7.37
C ALA A 553 18.15 -12.68 -7.72
N SER A 554 18.23 -11.58 -6.96
CA SER A 554 19.17 -10.49 -7.20
C SER A 554 20.63 -10.89 -7.02
N THR A 555 20.91 -11.90 -6.18
CA THR A 555 22.26 -12.44 -5.97
C THR A 555 22.61 -13.59 -6.93
N GLY A 556 21.75 -13.92 -7.87
CA GLY A 556 21.97 -14.99 -8.86
C GLY A 556 21.75 -16.40 -8.35
N ALA A 557 21.19 -16.58 -7.15
CA ALA A 557 20.79 -17.88 -6.66
C ALA A 557 19.68 -18.47 -7.56
N ARG A 558 19.73 -19.78 -7.80
CA ARG A 558 18.66 -20.46 -8.56
C ARG A 558 17.33 -20.29 -7.84
N THR A 559 16.40 -19.58 -8.45
CA THR A 559 15.17 -19.15 -7.80
C THR A 559 13.93 -19.54 -8.61
N TRP A 560 12.94 -20.07 -7.90
CA TRP A 560 11.59 -20.31 -8.42
C TRP A 560 10.63 -19.33 -7.74
N LEU A 561 10.04 -18.45 -8.54
CA LEU A 561 9.16 -17.40 -8.07
C LEU A 561 7.71 -17.75 -8.38
N ILE A 562 6.88 -17.75 -7.34
CA ILE A 562 5.44 -17.93 -7.47
C ILE A 562 4.80 -16.55 -7.47
N HIS A 563 3.99 -16.25 -8.48
CA HIS A 563 3.38 -14.94 -8.66
C HIS A 563 1.88 -15.02 -8.93
N ALA A 564 1.19 -13.91 -8.66
CA ALA A 564 -0.20 -13.72 -9.04
C ALA A 564 -0.32 -13.39 -10.53
N PRO A 565 -1.51 -13.53 -11.13
CA PRO A 565 -1.71 -13.24 -12.56
C PRO A 565 -1.45 -11.80 -12.96
N ASP A 566 -1.63 -10.87 -12.03
CA ASP A 566 -1.51 -9.43 -12.20
C ASP A 566 -0.16 -8.86 -11.72
N ASP A 567 0.85 -9.70 -11.61
CA ASP A 567 2.20 -9.25 -11.22
C ASP A 567 2.84 -8.41 -12.35
N TRP A 568 2.85 -7.11 -12.19
CA TRP A 568 3.37 -6.16 -13.16
C TRP A 568 4.87 -6.33 -13.44
N HIS A 569 5.63 -6.96 -12.53
CA HIS A 569 7.07 -7.20 -12.74
C HIS A 569 7.35 -8.18 -13.90
N LEU A 570 6.36 -8.90 -14.38
CA LEU A 570 6.49 -9.71 -15.58
C LEU A 570 6.58 -8.88 -16.87
N LEU A 571 6.18 -7.62 -16.84
CA LEU A 571 6.27 -6.68 -17.96
C LEU A 571 5.70 -7.26 -19.27
N ALA A 572 4.53 -7.91 -19.19
CA ALA A 572 3.85 -8.65 -20.26
C ALA A 572 4.63 -9.87 -20.81
N THR A 573 5.60 -10.40 -20.09
CA THR A 573 6.35 -11.61 -20.47
C THR A 573 5.98 -12.80 -19.58
N ASP A 574 6.49 -13.99 -19.93
CA ASP A 574 6.36 -15.22 -19.13
C ASP A 574 7.52 -15.43 -18.16
N ARG A 575 8.42 -14.45 -18.03
CA ARG A 575 9.61 -14.45 -17.18
C ARG A 575 9.69 -13.16 -16.36
N TYR A 576 10.71 -13.07 -15.52
CA TYR A 576 10.95 -11.91 -14.66
C TYR A 576 12.11 -11.08 -15.23
N PRO A 577 11.88 -10.02 -16.06
CA PRO A 577 12.94 -9.34 -16.77
C PRO A 577 14.03 -8.73 -15.87
N PHE A 578 13.69 -8.33 -14.66
CA PHE A 578 14.65 -7.85 -13.65
C PHE A 578 15.68 -8.92 -13.25
N TYR A 579 15.28 -10.21 -13.28
CA TYR A 579 16.10 -11.38 -12.96
C TYR A 579 15.76 -12.51 -13.96
N PRO A 580 16.30 -12.46 -15.20
CA PRO A 580 15.81 -13.27 -16.30
C PRO A 580 16.05 -14.79 -16.15
N ARG A 581 16.90 -15.21 -15.20
CA ARG A 581 17.15 -16.63 -14.89
C ARG A 581 16.18 -17.24 -13.88
N VAL A 582 15.32 -16.43 -13.29
CA VAL A 582 14.26 -16.90 -12.39
C VAL A 582 13.22 -17.68 -13.17
N ARG A 583 12.89 -18.89 -12.69
CA ARG A 583 11.73 -19.63 -13.20
C ARG A 583 10.47 -19.18 -12.48
N THR A 584 9.47 -18.85 -13.26
CA THR A 584 8.18 -18.36 -12.74
C THR A 584 7.12 -19.46 -12.69
N PHE A 585 6.18 -19.34 -11.72
CA PHE A 585 5.01 -20.20 -11.57
C PHE A 585 3.80 -19.29 -11.29
N ALA A 586 2.85 -19.27 -12.23
CA ALA A 586 1.65 -18.45 -12.11
C ALA A 586 0.57 -19.19 -11.32
N THR A 587 -0.06 -18.53 -10.36
CA THR A 587 -1.18 -19.10 -9.61
C THR A 587 -2.42 -19.31 -10.47
N GLY A 588 -2.57 -18.58 -11.58
CA GLY A 588 -3.74 -18.67 -12.46
C GLY A 588 -5.02 -18.11 -11.84
N GLY A 589 -4.87 -17.24 -10.83
CA GLY A 589 -5.94 -16.65 -10.01
C GLY A 589 -5.72 -16.93 -8.52
N PHE A 590 -6.47 -16.23 -7.67
CA PHE A 590 -6.29 -16.33 -6.20
C PHE A 590 -6.62 -17.71 -5.63
N ASP A 591 -7.46 -18.49 -6.31
CA ASP A 591 -7.78 -19.88 -5.95
C ASP A 591 -6.83 -20.91 -6.59
N GLY A 592 -5.88 -20.46 -7.39
CA GLY A 592 -4.97 -21.31 -8.15
C GLY A 592 -3.82 -21.96 -7.35
N TRP A 593 -3.71 -21.68 -6.05
CA TRP A 593 -2.64 -22.17 -5.19
C TRP A 593 -2.47 -23.70 -5.19
N PRO A 594 -3.52 -24.54 -5.09
CA PRO A 594 -3.35 -25.99 -5.16
C PRO A 594 -2.71 -26.46 -6.47
N ARG A 595 -3.06 -25.82 -7.59
CA ARG A 595 -2.51 -26.13 -8.91
C ARG A 595 -1.03 -25.74 -8.99
N VAL A 596 -0.67 -24.52 -8.56
CA VAL A 596 0.72 -24.06 -8.64
C VAL A 596 1.63 -24.86 -7.71
N ILE A 597 1.17 -25.21 -6.52
CA ILE A 597 1.91 -26.08 -5.60
C ILE A 597 2.17 -27.46 -6.25
N ALA A 598 1.18 -28.05 -6.91
CA ALA A 598 1.36 -29.30 -7.65
C ALA A 598 2.36 -29.16 -8.81
N GLN A 599 2.37 -28.05 -9.52
CA GLN A 599 3.36 -27.76 -10.57
C GLN A 599 4.77 -27.61 -9.99
N VAL A 600 4.93 -26.89 -8.90
CA VAL A 600 6.20 -26.73 -8.17
C VAL A 600 6.71 -28.10 -7.70
N ARG A 601 5.83 -28.93 -7.13
CA ARG A 601 6.18 -30.29 -6.71
C ARG A 601 6.67 -31.14 -7.90
N THR A 602 5.94 -31.18 -9.00
CA THR A 602 6.33 -31.93 -10.20
C THR A 602 7.68 -31.46 -10.75
N ALA A 603 7.90 -30.12 -10.76
CA ALA A 603 9.17 -29.56 -11.18
C ALA A 603 10.31 -29.96 -10.25
N LEU A 604 10.05 -30.02 -8.95
CA LEU A 604 11.04 -30.42 -7.94
C LEU A 604 11.40 -31.90 -8.06
N ASP A 605 10.39 -32.78 -8.24
CA ASP A 605 10.61 -34.21 -8.53
C ASP A 605 11.49 -34.41 -9.78
N THR A 606 11.29 -33.58 -10.82
CA THR A 606 12.10 -33.65 -12.05
C THR A 606 13.55 -33.29 -11.76
N VAL A 607 13.79 -32.22 -10.98
CA VAL A 607 15.16 -31.79 -10.62
C VAL A 607 15.88 -32.87 -9.78
N VAL A 608 15.19 -33.45 -8.79
CA VAL A 608 15.75 -34.52 -7.95
C VAL A 608 16.12 -35.75 -8.79
N ASN A 609 15.26 -36.13 -9.74
CA ASN A 609 15.46 -37.34 -10.55
C ASN A 609 16.50 -37.18 -11.68
N SER A 610 16.68 -35.96 -12.20
CA SER A 610 17.64 -35.70 -13.29
C SER A 610 19.11 -35.67 -12.84
N GLY A 611 19.37 -35.69 -11.53
CA GLY A 611 20.70 -35.35 -10.98
C GLY A 611 21.03 -33.88 -11.27
N PHE A 612 21.59 -33.18 -10.36
CA PHE A 612 21.95 -31.75 -10.49
C PHE A 612 22.98 -31.51 -11.55
#